data_90371c9a481c263c484e03df116776e7
#
_entry.id   90371c9a481c263c484e03df116776e7
#
_cell.length_a   1.000
_cell.length_b   1.000
_cell.length_c   1.000
_cell.angle_alpha   90.00
_cell.angle_beta   90.00
_cell.angle_gamma   90.00
#
_symmetry.space_group_name_H-M   'P 1'
#
loop_
_entity.id
_entity.type
_entity.pdbx_description
1 polymer ?
#
loop_
_entity_poly.entity_id
_entity_poly.type
_entity_poly.pdbx_seq_one_letter_code
_entity_poly.pdbx_strand_id
1 'polypeptide(L)'
;MKETLDISTASEPHHHHDHEDDDHLHGHNLNPKFFAHAQVPHNMGQLPAPNGRAVGIGSCGDQMEVTLEVTDNTIRRVCHLPRGCVYTVACGSAMSYLVTGRRLEEALALSPDEVAEELGGLPDDHLHCAALAVNTLGEAIDDYYQTVWGARAKSDTGAKPR
;
A
#
# COMPACT_ATOMS: atom_id res chain seq x y z
N MET A 1 -78.97 -13.11 -37.58
CA MET A 1 -78.10 -12.89 -38.70
C MET A 1 -76.97 -11.91 -38.30
N LYS A 2 -75.78 -12.33 -38.55
CA LYS A 2 -74.53 -11.60 -38.44
C LYS A 2 -73.89 -11.57 -37.03
N GLU A 3 -73.08 -12.58 -36.91
CA GLU A 3 -71.96 -12.67 -36.00
C GLU A 3 -70.93 -11.64 -36.33
N THR A 4 -70.39 -11.06 -35.33
CA THR A 4 -69.05 -10.40 -35.42
C THR A 4 -68.18 -10.96 -34.31
N LEU A 5 -67.23 -11.75 -34.73
CA LEU A 5 -66.15 -12.26 -33.93
C LEU A 5 -65.16 -11.10 -33.64
N ASP A 6 -64.96 -10.81 -32.38
CA ASP A 6 -63.93 -9.90 -31.95
C ASP A 6 -62.79 -10.72 -31.34
N ILE A 7 -61.71 -10.80 -32.10
CA ILE A 7 -60.48 -11.47 -31.65
C ILE A 7 -59.54 -10.41 -31.15
N SER A 8 -59.63 -10.11 -29.88
CA SER A 8 -58.63 -9.29 -29.21
C SER A 8 -57.46 -10.16 -28.76
N THR A 9 -56.44 -10.23 -29.57
CA THR A 9 -55.17 -10.77 -29.17
C THR A 9 -54.39 -9.69 -28.42
N ALA A 10 -54.45 -9.73 -27.12
CA ALA A 10 -53.55 -8.97 -26.28
C ALA A 10 -52.17 -9.64 -26.29
N SER A 11 -51.23 -9.07 -27.00
CA SER A 11 -49.82 -9.40 -26.90
C SER A 11 -49.26 -8.74 -25.64
N GLU A 12 -48.92 -9.57 -24.66
CA GLU A 12 -48.18 -9.12 -23.50
C GLU A 12 -46.76 -8.69 -23.92
N PRO A 13 -46.29 -7.55 -23.40
CA PRO A 13 -44.88 -7.18 -23.61
C PRO A 13 -44.01 -8.06 -22.72
N HIS A 14 -43.08 -8.76 -23.33
CA HIS A 14 -42.00 -9.44 -22.65
C HIS A 14 -41.19 -8.40 -21.89
N HIS A 15 -41.25 -8.46 -20.56
CA HIS A 15 -40.28 -7.81 -19.72
C HIS A 15 -38.92 -8.43 -19.97
N HIS A 16 -38.06 -7.76 -20.73
CA HIS A 16 -36.64 -7.94 -20.64
C HIS A 16 -36.23 -7.52 -19.23
N HIS A 17 -35.89 -8.50 -18.41
CA HIS A 17 -35.04 -8.26 -17.26
C HIS A 17 -33.66 -7.89 -17.82
N ASP A 18 -33.45 -6.61 -17.99
CA ASP A 18 -32.11 -6.06 -18.01
C ASP A 18 -31.52 -6.39 -16.63
N HIS A 19 -30.69 -7.41 -16.59
CA HIS A 19 -29.73 -7.57 -15.52
C HIS A 19 -28.79 -6.37 -15.64
N GLU A 20 -29.17 -5.27 -15.03
CA GLU A 20 -28.23 -4.29 -14.60
C GLU A 20 -27.33 -5.04 -13.62
N ASP A 21 -26.17 -5.43 -14.09
CA ASP A 21 -25.02 -5.74 -13.27
C ASP A 21 -24.79 -4.47 -12.44
N ASP A 22 -25.42 -4.47 -11.27
CA ASP A 22 -25.26 -3.47 -10.25
C ASP A 22 -23.82 -3.64 -9.78
N ASP A 23 -22.93 -3.00 -10.55
CA ASP A 23 -21.54 -2.78 -10.22
C ASP A 23 -21.56 -1.98 -8.91
N HIS A 24 -21.56 -2.73 -7.80
CA HIS A 24 -21.46 -2.18 -6.46
C HIS A 24 -20.06 -1.55 -6.26
N LEU A 25 -19.70 -0.68 -7.19
CA LEU A 25 -18.81 0.42 -6.92
C LEU A 25 -19.55 1.32 -5.92
N HIS A 26 -19.60 0.88 -4.67
CA HIS A 26 -19.83 1.78 -3.58
C HIS A 26 -18.79 2.89 -3.77
N GLY A 27 -19.28 4.02 -4.29
CA GLY A 27 -18.45 5.16 -4.62
C GLY A 27 -17.77 5.71 -3.37
N HIS A 28 -16.70 5.05 -2.97
CA HIS A 28 -15.69 5.69 -2.17
C HIS A 28 -15.16 6.80 -3.07
N ASN A 29 -15.54 8.01 -2.75
CA ASN A 29 -15.08 9.21 -3.44
C ASN A 29 -13.58 9.35 -3.15
N LEU A 30 -12.78 8.49 -3.80
CA LEU A 30 -11.34 8.42 -3.60
C LEU A 30 -10.73 9.77 -3.99
N ASN A 31 -9.93 10.30 -3.08
CA ASN A 31 -9.28 11.58 -3.23
C ASN A 31 -8.34 11.57 -4.44
N PRO A 32 -8.19 12.69 -5.20
CA PRO A 32 -7.20 12.82 -6.26
C PRO A 32 -5.77 12.45 -5.83
N LYS A 33 -5.40 12.67 -4.57
CA LYS A 33 -4.11 12.23 -4.02
C LYS A 33 -3.95 10.71 -4.06
N PHE A 34 -5.00 9.95 -3.72
CA PHE A 34 -4.97 8.50 -3.84
C PHE A 34 -4.66 8.06 -5.28
N PHE A 35 -5.36 8.65 -6.26
CA PHE A 35 -5.12 8.31 -7.67
C PHE A 35 -3.71 8.67 -8.12
N ALA A 36 -3.16 9.78 -7.65
CA ALA A 36 -1.79 10.16 -7.98
C ALA A 36 -0.79 9.11 -7.47
N HIS A 37 -0.91 8.67 -6.22
CA HIS A 37 -0.07 7.63 -5.64
C HIS A 37 -0.28 6.24 -6.27
N ALA A 38 -1.50 5.92 -6.68
CA ALA A 38 -1.82 4.64 -7.30
C ALA A 38 -1.34 4.52 -8.76
N GLN A 39 -1.45 5.60 -9.53
CA GLN A 39 -1.12 5.61 -10.95
C GLN A 39 0.35 5.92 -11.24
N VAL A 40 0.97 6.77 -10.42
CA VAL A 40 2.38 7.16 -10.52
C VAL A 40 3.03 7.02 -9.14
N PRO A 41 3.22 5.78 -8.65
CA PRO A 41 3.73 5.55 -7.31
C PRO A 41 5.16 6.08 -7.14
N HIS A 42 5.39 6.80 -6.04
CA HIS A 42 6.71 7.24 -5.63
C HIS A 42 7.57 6.05 -5.23
N ASN A 43 8.84 6.07 -5.64
CA ASN A 43 9.86 5.13 -5.17
C ASN A 43 9.50 3.64 -5.30
N MET A 44 8.70 3.28 -6.32
CA MET A 44 8.35 1.88 -6.56
C MET A 44 9.55 1.12 -7.15
N GLY A 45 9.87 -0.03 -6.56
CA GLY A 45 10.98 -0.87 -6.99
C GLY A 45 11.83 -1.33 -5.82
N GLN A 46 13.10 -1.63 -6.09
CA GLN A 46 14.08 -2.07 -5.11
C GLN A 46 15.37 -1.25 -5.25
N LEU A 47 16.03 -0.99 -4.13
CA LEU A 47 17.39 -0.42 -4.15
C LEU A 47 18.42 -1.51 -4.49
N PRO A 48 19.44 -1.20 -5.29
CA PRO A 48 20.45 -2.20 -5.67
C PRO A 48 21.38 -2.60 -4.52
N ALA A 49 21.60 -1.72 -3.55
CA ALA A 49 22.47 -1.94 -2.40
C ALA A 49 21.88 -1.34 -1.12
N PRO A 50 20.74 -1.86 -0.63
CA PRO A 50 20.13 -1.37 0.59
C PRO A 50 20.97 -1.76 1.80
N ASN A 51 20.90 -0.96 2.88
CA ASN A 51 21.46 -1.32 4.18
C ASN A 51 20.37 -1.63 5.23
N GLY A 52 19.09 -1.59 4.83
CA GLY A 52 17.96 -2.11 5.57
C GLY A 52 16.92 -2.68 4.61
N ARG A 53 16.34 -3.83 4.93
CA ARG A 53 15.36 -4.52 4.08
C ARG A 53 14.40 -5.36 4.89
N ALA A 54 13.13 -5.36 4.48
CA ALA A 54 12.13 -6.28 5.01
C ALA A 54 11.09 -6.66 3.96
N VAL A 55 10.41 -7.77 4.20
CA VAL A 55 9.24 -8.21 3.43
C VAL A 55 8.11 -8.48 4.42
N GLY A 56 7.08 -7.65 4.38
CA GLY A 56 5.88 -7.80 5.18
C GLY A 56 4.78 -8.54 4.42
N ILE A 57 3.93 -9.24 5.17
CA ILE A 57 2.71 -9.90 4.65
C ILE A 57 1.52 -9.36 5.44
N GLY A 58 0.56 -8.77 4.74
CA GLY A 58 -0.67 -8.26 5.34
C GLY A 58 -1.68 -9.35 5.66
N SER A 59 -2.69 -8.98 6.45
CA SER A 59 -3.78 -9.89 6.83
C SER A 59 -4.62 -10.40 5.66
N CYS A 60 -4.64 -9.67 4.55
CA CYS A 60 -5.31 -10.06 3.30
C CYS A 60 -4.44 -10.94 2.37
N GLY A 61 -3.17 -11.23 2.75
CA GLY A 61 -2.21 -11.94 1.93
C GLY A 61 -1.38 -11.05 0.99
N ASP A 62 -1.66 -9.76 0.91
CA ASP A 62 -0.83 -8.81 0.17
C ASP A 62 0.57 -8.75 0.79
N GLN A 63 1.57 -8.55 -0.05
CA GLN A 63 2.96 -8.45 0.38
C GLN A 63 3.55 -7.10 0.00
N MET A 64 4.49 -6.64 0.79
CA MET A 64 5.28 -5.45 0.50
C MET A 64 6.74 -5.70 0.89
N GLU A 65 7.64 -5.47 -0.04
CA GLU A 65 9.07 -5.37 0.28
C GLU A 65 9.44 -3.91 0.44
N VAL A 66 10.21 -3.57 1.46
CA VAL A 66 10.78 -2.24 1.68
C VAL A 66 12.30 -2.36 1.73
N THR A 67 12.98 -1.50 0.98
CA THR A 67 14.44 -1.39 0.98
C THR A 67 14.87 0.04 1.31
N LEU A 68 15.86 0.17 2.18
CA LEU A 68 16.35 1.45 2.72
C LEU A 68 17.83 1.66 2.42
N GLU A 69 18.17 2.91 2.17
CA GLU A 69 19.54 3.44 2.24
C GLU A 69 19.56 4.51 3.33
N VAL A 70 20.20 4.20 4.44
CA VAL A 70 20.31 5.06 5.61
C VAL A 70 21.75 5.54 5.75
N THR A 71 21.91 6.85 5.94
CA THR A 71 23.19 7.50 6.23
C THR A 71 22.97 8.56 7.29
N ASP A 72 23.85 8.62 8.29
CA ASP A 72 23.79 9.61 9.39
C ASP A 72 22.40 9.64 10.06
N ASN A 73 21.87 8.46 10.40
CA ASN A 73 20.56 8.29 11.02
C ASN A 73 19.38 8.89 10.21
N THR A 74 19.56 9.03 8.91
CA THR A 74 18.56 9.62 7.99
C THR A 74 18.30 8.69 6.83
N ILE A 75 17.03 8.48 6.49
CA ILE A 75 16.62 7.73 5.31
C ILE A 75 16.90 8.58 4.07
N ARG A 76 17.98 8.24 3.34
CA ARG A 76 18.36 8.93 2.11
C ARG A 76 17.52 8.47 0.93
N ARG A 77 17.28 7.17 0.87
CA ARG A 77 16.45 6.55 -0.17
C ARG A 77 15.61 5.45 0.45
N VAL A 78 14.41 5.30 -0.02
CA VAL A 78 13.51 4.20 0.29
C VAL A 78 12.83 3.76 -0.99
N CYS A 79 12.74 2.47 -1.21
CA CYS A 79 11.89 1.90 -2.27
C CYS A 79 10.95 0.87 -1.67
N HIS A 80 9.79 0.73 -2.31
CA HIS A 80 8.81 -0.29 -1.97
C HIS A 80 8.43 -1.10 -3.21
N LEU A 81 8.24 -2.40 -3.02
CA LEU A 81 7.78 -3.31 -4.07
C LEU A 81 6.55 -4.05 -3.57
N PRO A 82 5.34 -3.56 -3.90
CA PRO A 82 4.10 -4.19 -3.49
C PRO A 82 3.74 -5.38 -4.40
N ARG A 83 3.11 -6.39 -3.79
CA ARG A 83 2.45 -7.50 -4.48
C ARG A 83 1.05 -7.64 -3.88
N GLY A 84 0.09 -6.94 -4.43
CA GLY A 84 -1.24 -6.85 -3.87
C GLY A 84 -2.15 -5.90 -4.65
N CYS A 85 -3.18 -5.42 -3.98
CA CYS A 85 -4.19 -4.56 -4.58
C CYS A 85 -3.69 -3.12 -4.79
N VAL A 86 -4.48 -2.30 -5.47
CA VAL A 86 -4.16 -0.90 -5.74
C VAL A 86 -3.97 -0.06 -4.46
N TYR A 87 -4.65 -0.42 -3.37
CA TYR A 87 -4.48 0.25 -2.07
C TYR A 87 -3.11 -0.05 -1.46
N THR A 88 -2.60 -1.26 -1.62
CA THR A 88 -1.24 -1.63 -1.17
C THR A 88 -0.19 -0.84 -1.96
N VAL A 89 -0.39 -0.64 -3.26
CA VAL A 89 0.48 0.21 -4.09
C VAL A 89 0.46 1.66 -3.60
N ALA A 90 -0.73 2.24 -3.42
CA ALA A 90 -0.87 3.62 -2.98
C ALA A 90 -0.30 3.85 -1.57
N CYS A 91 -0.54 2.93 -0.63
CA CYS A 91 0.00 3.02 0.73
C CYS A 91 1.53 2.93 0.76
N GLY A 92 2.14 2.04 -0.03
CA GLY A 92 3.60 1.97 -0.17
C GLY A 92 4.18 3.26 -0.75
N SER A 93 3.53 3.81 -1.76
CA SER A 93 3.90 5.09 -2.36
C SER A 93 3.84 6.25 -1.35
N ALA A 94 2.72 6.39 -0.63
CA ALA A 94 2.54 7.43 0.38
C ALA A 94 3.55 7.29 1.53
N MET A 95 3.74 6.09 2.07
CA MET A 95 4.74 5.80 3.10
C MET A 95 6.13 6.23 2.63
N SER A 96 6.56 5.80 1.44
CA SER A 96 7.89 6.11 0.92
C SER A 96 8.10 7.62 0.69
N TYR A 97 7.07 8.32 0.23
CA TYR A 97 7.06 9.77 0.08
C TYR A 97 7.24 10.48 1.43
N LEU A 98 6.49 10.05 2.45
CA LEU A 98 6.51 10.66 3.78
C LEU A 98 7.84 10.49 4.53
N VAL A 99 8.55 9.36 4.34
CA VAL A 99 9.76 9.06 5.13
C VAL A 99 11.07 9.40 4.44
N THR A 100 11.06 9.69 3.15
CA THR A 100 12.28 10.11 2.43
C THR A 100 12.84 11.38 3.04
N GLY A 101 14.10 11.36 3.45
CA GLY A 101 14.78 12.49 4.08
C GLY A 101 14.53 12.64 5.58
N ARG A 102 13.68 11.81 6.21
CA ARG A 102 13.43 11.84 7.65
C ARG A 102 14.51 11.07 8.42
N ARG A 103 14.69 11.46 9.69
CA ARG A 103 15.47 10.69 10.65
C ARG A 103 14.76 9.39 11.00
N LEU A 104 15.51 8.38 11.39
CA LEU A 104 14.93 7.06 11.72
C LEU A 104 13.88 7.12 12.82
N GLU A 105 14.09 7.96 13.85
CA GLU A 105 13.12 8.12 14.93
C GLU A 105 11.79 8.69 14.44
N GLU A 106 11.85 9.64 13.50
CA GLU A 106 10.64 10.23 12.90
C GLU A 106 9.94 9.24 11.96
N ALA A 107 10.70 8.43 11.24
CA ALA A 107 10.15 7.39 10.39
C ALA A 107 9.49 6.26 11.20
N LEU A 108 10.07 5.89 12.35
CA LEU A 108 9.48 4.91 13.28
C LEU A 108 8.21 5.41 13.97
N ALA A 109 8.02 6.74 14.05
CA ALA A 109 6.83 7.35 14.62
C ALA A 109 5.69 7.46 13.59
N LEU A 110 5.93 7.18 12.30
CA LEU A 110 4.90 7.21 11.27
C LEU A 110 3.78 6.22 11.61
N SER A 111 2.54 6.72 11.59
CA SER A 111 1.35 5.90 11.84
C SER A 111 0.62 5.51 10.54
N PRO A 112 -0.19 4.45 10.54
CA PRO A 112 -1.07 4.12 9.43
C PRO A 112 -2.06 5.24 9.10
N ASP A 113 -2.49 6.00 10.11
CA ASP A 113 -3.42 7.13 9.92
C ASP A 113 -2.77 8.26 9.11
N GLU A 114 -1.49 8.57 9.36
CA GLU A 114 -0.75 9.56 8.56
C GLU A 114 -0.59 9.14 7.10
N VAL A 115 -0.41 7.85 6.84
CA VAL A 115 -0.40 7.30 5.48
C VAL A 115 -1.78 7.46 4.83
N ALA A 116 -2.85 7.17 5.55
CA ALA A 116 -4.21 7.36 5.07
C ALA A 116 -4.53 8.84 4.81
N GLU A 117 -4.09 9.77 5.68
CA GLU A 117 -4.24 11.21 5.50
C GLU A 117 -3.50 11.73 4.26
N GLU A 118 -2.28 11.23 4.00
CA GLU A 118 -1.54 11.59 2.78
C GLU A 118 -2.31 11.20 1.52
N LEU A 119 -3.02 10.08 1.55
CA LEU A 119 -3.87 9.61 0.46
C LEU A 119 -5.22 10.35 0.37
N GLY A 120 -5.53 11.22 1.34
CA GLY A 120 -6.82 11.91 1.45
C GLY A 120 -7.94 11.04 2.01
N GLY A 121 -7.59 9.99 2.74
CA GLY A 121 -8.47 9.00 3.35
C GLY A 121 -8.40 7.64 2.67
N LEU A 122 -8.70 6.60 3.43
CA LEU A 122 -8.84 5.23 2.94
C LEU A 122 -10.19 4.66 3.42
N PRO A 123 -10.81 3.77 2.65
CA PRO A 123 -11.94 2.98 3.15
C PRO A 123 -11.51 2.13 4.35
N ASP A 124 -12.43 1.92 5.30
CA ASP A 124 -12.15 1.18 6.54
C ASP A 124 -11.63 -0.24 6.29
N ASP A 125 -12.12 -0.90 5.26
CA ASP A 125 -11.70 -2.24 4.83
C ASP A 125 -10.31 -2.28 4.17
N HIS A 126 -9.68 -1.12 3.91
CA HIS A 126 -8.34 -1.00 3.35
C HIS A 126 -7.31 -0.33 4.29
N LEU A 127 -7.68 0.00 5.53
CA LEU A 127 -6.73 0.54 6.52
C LEU A 127 -5.58 -0.42 6.83
N HIS A 128 -5.81 -1.73 6.68
CA HIS A 128 -4.78 -2.74 6.84
C HIS A 128 -3.64 -2.62 5.80
N CYS A 129 -3.87 -2.01 4.63
CA CYS A 129 -2.82 -1.76 3.64
C CYS A 129 -1.85 -0.67 4.13
N ALA A 130 -2.36 0.36 4.82
CA ALA A 130 -1.51 1.37 5.46
C ALA A 130 -0.70 0.78 6.61
N ALA A 131 -1.32 -0.10 7.43
CA ALA A 131 -0.62 -0.82 8.48
C ALA A 131 0.49 -1.73 7.92
N LEU A 132 0.25 -2.44 6.82
CA LEU A 132 1.27 -3.24 6.15
C LEU A 132 2.48 -2.39 5.75
N ALA A 133 2.26 -1.23 5.13
CA ALA A 133 3.34 -0.34 4.70
C ALA A 133 4.19 0.15 5.89
N VAL A 134 3.54 0.62 6.95
CA VAL A 134 4.21 1.15 8.15
C VAL A 134 4.96 0.05 8.91
N ASN A 135 4.35 -1.12 9.10
CA ASN A 135 4.98 -2.24 9.80
C ASN A 135 6.22 -2.75 9.03
N THR A 136 6.12 -2.89 7.71
CA THR A 136 7.25 -3.34 6.88
C THR A 136 8.38 -2.31 6.88
N LEU A 137 8.08 -1.00 6.92
CA LEU A 137 9.08 0.04 7.13
C LEU A 137 9.80 -0.13 8.46
N GLY A 138 9.07 -0.36 9.55
CA GLY A 138 9.64 -0.60 10.87
C GLY A 138 10.59 -1.80 10.88
N GLU A 139 10.18 -2.92 10.28
CA GLU A 139 11.03 -4.11 10.14
C GLU A 139 12.29 -3.85 9.30
N ALA A 140 12.21 -3.05 8.25
CA ALA A 140 13.37 -2.67 7.44
C ALA A 140 14.36 -1.77 8.22
N ILE A 141 13.84 -0.89 9.09
CA ILE A 141 14.67 -0.09 9.99
C ILE A 141 15.34 -0.97 11.05
N ASP A 142 14.63 -1.97 11.59
CA ASP A 142 15.20 -2.93 12.53
C ASP A 142 16.33 -3.74 11.89
N ASP A 143 16.16 -4.19 10.65
CA ASP A 143 17.21 -4.87 9.88
C ASP A 143 18.45 -3.97 9.70
N TYR A 144 18.27 -2.70 9.41
CA TYR A 144 19.36 -1.73 9.37
C TYR A 144 20.12 -1.67 10.71
N TYR A 145 19.42 -1.55 11.82
CA TYR A 145 20.07 -1.50 13.15
C TYR A 145 20.84 -2.77 13.45
N GLN A 146 20.28 -3.93 13.15
CA GLN A 146 20.96 -5.22 13.34
C GLN A 146 22.25 -5.30 12.50
N THR A 147 22.20 -4.84 11.27
CA THR A 147 23.36 -4.80 10.37
C THR A 147 24.46 -3.90 10.92
N VAL A 148 24.12 -2.70 11.38
CA VAL A 148 25.09 -1.73 11.94
C VAL A 148 25.68 -2.23 13.26
N TRP A 149 24.85 -2.78 14.17
CA TRP A 149 25.32 -3.30 15.45
C TRP A 149 26.15 -4.57 15.29
N GLY A 150 25.75 -5.47 14.38
CA GLY A 150 26.53 -6.66 14.06
C GLY A 150 27.91 -6.33 13.46
N ALA A 151 28.00 -5.28 12.65
CA ALA A 151 29.28 -4.80 12.14
C ALA A 151 30.17 -4.19 13.25
N ARG A 152 29.58 -3.40 14.16
CA ARG A 152 30.31 -2.85 15.32
C ARG A 152 30.84 -3.94 16.27
N ALA A 153 30.02 -4.93 16.59
CA ALA A 153 30.42 -6.04 17.44
C ALA A 153 31.61 -6.83 16.87
N LYS A 154 31.67 -6.98 15.55
CA LYS A 154 32.79 -7.66 14.87
C LYS A 154 34.07 -6.81 14.85
N SER A 155 33.96 -5.48 14.79
CA SER A 155 35.15 -4.59 14.85
C SER A 155 35.73 -4.51 16.26
N ASP A 156 34.94 -4.60 17.32
CA ASP A 156 35.41 -4.56 18.70
C ASP A 156 36.12 -5.87 19.14
N THR A 157 35.70 -7.00 18.56
CA THR A 157 36.39 -8.29 18.85
C THR A 157 37.72 -8.46 18.13
N GLY A 158 38.06 -7.59 17.21
CA GLY A 158 39.35 -7.59 16.47
C GLY A 158 40.50 -6.85 17.16
N ALA A 159 40.22 -6.05 18.19
CA ALA A 159 41.25 -5.33 18.96
C ALA A 159 41.68 -6.17 20.18
N LYS A 160 42.58 -7.13 19.95
CA LYS A 160 43.28 -7.82 21.05
C LYS A 160 44.29 -6.84 21.63
N PRO A 161 44.17 -6.45 22.92
CA PRO A 161 45.20 -5.64 23.56
C PRO A 161 46.51 -6.46 23.63
N ARG A 162 47.57 -5.85 23.20
CA ARG A 162 48.91 -6.38 23.41
C ARG A 162 49.39 -6.11 24.83
#